data_289378c0d7166f5c76cfe2bc7af52ee5
#
_entry.id   289378c0d7166f5c76cfe2bc7af52ee5
#
_cell.length_a   1.000
_cell.length_b   1.000
_cell.length_c   1.000
_cell.angle_alpha   90.00
_cell.angle_beta   90.00
_cell.angle_gamma   90.00
#
_symmetry.space_group_name_H-M   'P 1'
#
loop_
_entity.id
_entity.type
_entity.pdbx_description
1 polymer ?
#
loop_
_entity_poly.entity_id
_entity_poly.type
_entity_poly.pdbx_seq_one_letter_code
_entity_poly.pdbx_strand_id
1 'polypeptide(L)'
;MNRKIVIAVAFILSACAVSAQLKEFALTDEWVQKIEKLAPAKAEVQPKKHHKVLVFSLFTGFDHWVVPHTDAVMKVLAEKTGAFEVEFSKDIYQFEKKNLKNFDAVVLNNNCSVGPRRDLLLDVLDKDKNLSDDQRKKKAAELESNLIDYVKKGGGLMVVHGAIVMQNNSMAFSEMVGGSFDYHPVQQEITLELCEPNHPLVKAFGGKTFVHVDEPYLFNNAYTQKNFRPLLYMDTSKLTKKTKEIDEKIKYVSWIKKFGKGRVFYVSPSHNAQSFEDGRLLKFYLDGAQYVLGDLKCDDSPMKMEDNGKQ
;
A
#
# COMPACT_ATOMS: atom_id res chain seq x y z
N MET A 1 63.63 1.98 40.35
CA MET A 1 62.76 2.60 39.29
C MET A 1 61.67 1.62 38.94
N ASN A 2 60.53 1.76 39.56
CA ASN A 2 59.40 0.86 39.35
C ASN A 2 58.48 1.46 38.25
N ARG A 3 58.39 0.85 37.05
CA ARG A 3 57.46 1.17 36.01
C ARG A 3 56.12 0.51 36.32
N LYS A 4 55.09 1.31 36.63
CA LYS A 4 53.71 0.85 36.72
C LYS A 4 53.15 0.76 35.29
N ILE A 5 52.77 -0.46 34.89
CA ILE A 5 52.05 -0.71 33.64
C ILE A 5 50.58 -0.46 33.93
N VAL A 6 49.97 0.55 33.26
CA VAL A 6 48.52 0.80 33.28
C VAL A 6 47.91 0.04 32.10
N ILE A 7 47.16 -1.02 32.39
CA ILE A 7 46.38 -1.73 31.38
C ILE A 7 45.03 -0.99 31.24
N ALA A 8 44.82 -0.32 30.13
CA ALA A 8 43.53 0.26 29.78
C ALA A 8 42.66 -0.87 29.18
N VAL A 9 41.64 -1.27 29.90
CA VAL A 9 40.60 -2.19 29.40
C VAL A 9 39.59 -1.36 28.61
N ALA A 10 39.67 -1.46 27.29
CA ALA A 10 38.65 -0.87 26.42
C ALA A 10 37.41 -1.76 26.45
N PHE A 11 36.32 -1.28 27.06
CA PHE A 11 35.00 -1.89 26.95
C PHE A 11 34.45 -1.58 25.54
N ILE A 12 34.46 -2.56 24.64
CA ILE A 12 33.74 -2.52 23.39
C ILE A 12 32.29 -2.81 23.72
N LEU A 13 31.44 -1.76 23.82
CA LEU A 13 30.00 -1.87 23.82
C LEU A 13 29.60 -2.33 22.41
N SER A 14 29.45 -3.62 22.23
CA SER A 14 28.77 -4.19 21.07
C SER A 14 27.28 -3.82 21.18
N ALA A 15 26.87 -2.78 20.48
CA ALA A 15 25.47 -2.49 20.29
C ALA A 15 24.89 -3.62 19.43
N CYS A 16 24.31 -4.64 20.06
CA CYS A 16 23.41 -5.56 19.38
C CYS A 16 22.22 -4.75 18.89
N ALA A 17 22.21 -4.42 17.61
CA ALA A 17 21.01 -3.95 16.94
C ALA A 17 19.99 -5.09 16.98
N VAL A 18 19.16 -5.10 18.02
CA VAL A 18 17.98 -5.96 18.10
C VAL A 18 17.08 -5.48 16.97
N SER A 19 16.90 -6.33 15.98
CA SER A 19 15.86 -6.13 14.97
C SER A 19 14.52 -6.16 15.70
N ALA A 20 14.00 -5.01 16.03
CA ALA A 20 12.69 -4.91 16.64
C ALA A 20 11.63 -5.19 15.58
N GLN A 21 11.29 -6.46 15.40
CA GLN A 21 9.98 -6.79 14.86
C GLN A 21 8.96 -6.16 15.83
N LEU A 22 8.10 -5.28 15.30
CA LEU A 22 7.10 -4.63 16.15
C LEU A 22 6.13 -5.70 16.67
N LYS A 23 5.73 -5.54 17.93
CA LYS A 23 4.77 -6.46 18.54
C LYS A 23 3.39 -6.26 17.90
N GLU A 24 2.84 -7.34 17.40
CA GLU A 24 1.45 -7.41 16.97
C GLU A 24 0.50 -7.23 18.16
N PHE A 25 -0.63 -6.59 17.93
CA PHE A 25 -1.69 -6.42 18.93
C PHE A 25 -3.08 -6.44 18.26
N ALA A 26 -4.07 -6.84 19.02
CA ALA A 26 -5.46 -6.81 18.55
C ALA A 26 -5.96 -5.36 18.44
N LEU A 27 -6.86 -5.11 17.49
CA LEU A 27 -7.56 -3.83 17.42
C LEU A 27 -8.33 -3.58 18.72
N THR A 28 -8.13 -2.41 19.34
CA THR A 28 -8.82 -1.98 20.56
C THR A 28 -9.46 -0.61 20.38
N ASP A 29 -10.47 -0.33 21.20
CA ASP A 29 -11.13 1.00 21.20
C ASP A 29 -10.14 2.13 21.55
N GLU A 30 -9.18 1.86 22.46
CA GLU A 30 -8.15 2.84 22.83
C GLU A 30 -7.27 3.20 21.64
N TRP A 31 -6.91 2.20 20.83
CA TRP A 31 -6.12 2.45 19.62
C TRP A 31 -6.96 3.23 18.60
N VAL A 32 -8.22 2.89 18.38
CA VAL A 32 -9.13 3.64 17.50
C VAL A 32 -9.24 5.09 17.94
N GLN A 33 -9.47 5.36 19.24
CA GLN A 33 -9.51 6.71 19.80
C GLN A 33 -8.19 7.48 19.59
N LYS A 34 -7.04 6.77 19.65
CA LYS A 34 -5.74 7.38 19.33
C LYS A 34 -5.68 7.80 17.85
N ILE A 35 -6.13 6.93 16.95
CA ILE A 35 -6.19 7.24 15.52
C ILE A 35 -7.15 8.41 15.25
N GLU A 36 -8.31 8.42 15.87
CA GLU A 36 -9.26 9.54 15.77
C GLU A 36 -8.63 10.89 16.17
N LYS A 37 -7.83 10.91 17.23
CA LYS A 37 -7.13 12.13 17.67
C LYS A 37 -6.09 12.59 16.65
N LEU A 38 -5.36 11.65 16.05
CA LEU A 38 -4.28 11.92 15.10
C LEU A 38 -4.77 12.21 13.67
N ALA A 39 -5.94 11.67 13.31
CA ALA A 39 -6.51 11.82 11.97
C ALA A 39 -6.86 13.28 11.65
N PRO A 40 -6.75 13.71 10.38
CA PRO A 40 -7.14 15.05 9.94
C PRO A 40 -8.59 15.38 10.37
N ALA A 41 -8.81 16.62 10.80
CA ALA A 41 -10.13 17.08 11.23
C ALA A 41 -11.09 17.35 10.06
N LYS A 42 -10.57 17.47 8.83
CA LYS A 42 -11.35 17.77 7.63
C LYS A 42 -10.66 17.24 6.39
N ALA A 43 -11.44 17.05 5.33
CA ALA A 43 -10.94 16.74 4.01
C ALA A 43 -9.98 17.82 3.49
N GLU A 44 -8.99 17.46 2.68
CA GLU A 44 -8.10 18.41 2.00
C GLU A 44 -8.90 19.23 0.98
N VAL A 45 -9.78 18.58 0.25
CA VAL A 45 -10.72 19.21 -0.67
C VAL A 45 -12.13 18.81 -0.26
N GLN A 46 -13.02 19.78 -0.11
CA GLN A 46 -14.42 19.50 0.20
C GLN A 46 -15.04 18.76 -1.00
N PRO A 47 -15.57 17.54 -0.82
CA PRO A 47 -16.22 16.79 -1.91
C PRO A 47 -17.41 17.55 -2.49
N LYS A 48 -17.55 17.49 -3.82
CA LYS A 48 -18.69 18.10 -4.52
C LYS A 48 -19.91 17.19 -4.60
N LYS A 49 -19.75 15.91 -4.31
CA LYS A 49 -20.81 14.91 -4.25
C LYS A 49 -20.55 13.94 -3.11
N HIS A 50 -21.58 13.22 -2.73
CA HIS A 50 -21.42 12.09 -1.81
C HIS A 50 -20.67 10.95 -2.51
N HIS A 51 -19.56 10.51 -1.92
CA HIS A 51 -18.76 9.41 -2.43
C HIS A 51 -18.96 8.15 -1.61
N LYS A 52 -19.12 7.01 -2.28
CA LYS A 52 -19.18 5.70 -1.64
C LYS A 52 -17.97 4.86 -2.05
N VAL A 53 -17.27 4.31 -1.06
CA VAL A 53 -16.03 3.54 -1.21
C VAL A 53 -16.22 2.12 -0.69
N LEU A 54 -15.90 1.13 -1.52
CA LEU A 54 -15.79 -0.26 -1.09
C LEU A 54 -14.41 -0.50 -0.48
N VAL A 55 -14.35 -0.94 0.77
CA VAL A 55 -13.12 -1.45 1.39
C VAL A 55 -13.18 -2.97 1.37
N PHE A 56 -12.35 -3.57 0.53
CA PHE A 56 -12.30 -5.02 0.34
C PHE A 56 -11.10 -5.61 1.08
N SER A 57 -11.37 -6.45 2.11
CA SER A 57 -10.36 -6.88 3.10
C SER A 57 -10.24 -8.41 3.18
N LEU A 58 -10.48 -9.11 2.06
CA LEU A 58 -10.28 -10.55 1.96
C LEU A 58 -8.84 -10.88 1.62
N PHE A 59 -8.27 -11.88 2.27
CA PHE A 59 -7.00 -12.52 1.89
C PHE A 59 -7.20 -14.04 1.84
N THR A 60 -6.36 -14.73 1.10
CA THR A 60 -6.35 -16.20 0.99
C THR A 60 -4.98 -16.79 1.30
N GLY A 61 -3.93 -15.96 1.24
CA GLY A 61 -2.55 -16.28 1.56
C GLY A 61 -2.14 -15.73 2.92
N PHE A 62 -1.12 -14.87 2.95
CA PHE A 62 -0.60 -14.31 4.19
C PHE A 62 -1.65 -13.45 4.91
N ASP A 63 -1.85 -13.74 6.19
CA ASP A 63 -2.74 -12.98 7.06
C ASP A 63 -1.98 -11.80 7.69
N HIS A 64 -2.18 -10.62 7.11
CA HIS A 64 -1.65 -9.40 7.71
C HIS A 64 -2.51 -9.01 8.91
N TRP A 65 -1.95 -9.12 10.11
CA TRP A 65 -2.62 -8.76 11.37
C TRP A 65 -3.15 -7.32 11.39
N VAL A 66 -2.62 -6.45 10.52
CA VAL A 66 -3.01 -5.04 10.38
C VAL A 66 -4.35 -4.83 9.64
N VAL A 67 -4.90 -5.85 8.98
CA VAL A 67 -6.15 -5.72 8.18
C VAL A 67 -7.28 -5.03 8.96
N PRO A 68 -7.65 -5.46 10.19
CA PRO A 68 -8.71 -4.77 10.93
C PRO A 68 -8.34 -3.34 11.35
N HIS A 69 -7.05 -3.06 11.56
CA HIS A 69 -6.59 -1.71 11.87
C HIS A 69 -6.70 -0.78 10.66
N THR A 70 -6.35 -1.26 9.47
CA THR A 70 -6.52 -0.50 8.22
C THR A 70 -8.01 -0.21 7.94
N ASP A 71 -8.90 -1.19 8.17
CA ASP A 71 -10.34 -0.98 8.07
C ASP A 71 -10.81 0.12 9.03
N ALA A 72 -10.34 0.09 10.29
CA ALA A 72 -10.64 1.12 11.28
C ALA A 72 -10.10 2.50 10.88
N VAL A 73 -8.89 2.58 10.32
CA VAL A 73 -8.33 3.83 9.78
C VAL A 73 -9.22 4.39 8.68
N MET A 74 -9.62 3.57 7.70
CA MET A 74 -10.50 4.03 6.61
C MET A 74 -11.85 4.52 7.13
N LYS A 75 -12.41 3.84 8.14
CA LYS A 75 -13.64 4.26 8.82
C LYS A 75 -13.46 5.61 9.51
N VAL A 76 -12.41 5.76 10.32
CA VAL A 76 -12.12 7.01 11.06
C VAL A 76 -11.92 8.19 10.09
N LEU A 77 -11.17 7.99 9.00
CA LEU A 77 -10.95 9.03 8.00
C LEU A 77 -12.28 9.44 7.34
N ALA A 78 -13.12 8.49 7.00
CA ALA A 78 -14.43 8.74 6.40
C ALA A 78 -15.36 9.53 7.35
N GLU A 79 -15.56 9.02 8.56
CA GLU A 79 -16.49 9.60 9.53
C GLU A 79 -16.06 10.98 10.03
N LYS A 80 -14.75 11.15 10.29
CA LYS A 80 -14.23 12.40 10.84
C LYS A 80 -14.20 13.52 9.83
N THR A 81 -13.93 13.21 8.55
CA THR A 81 -13.73 14.24 7.52
C THR A 81 -14.94 14.45 6.61
N GLY A 82 -15.86 13.49 6.55
CA GLY A 82 -16.97 13.50 5.62
C GLY A 82 -16.55 13.44 4.14
N ALA A 83 -15.28 13.06 3.87
CA ALA A 83 -14.77 13.01 2.50
C ALA A 83 -15.42 11.90 1.66
N PHE A 84 -15.83 10.81 2.28
CA PHE A 84 -16.49 9.67 1.66
C PHE A 84 -17.19 8.83 2.71
N GLU A 85 -18.05 7.90 2.25
CA GLU A 85 -18.64 6.83 3.06
C GLU A 85 -17.95 5.50 2.70
N VAL A 86 -17.80 4.60 3.68
CA VAL A 86 -17.19 3.28 3.46
C VAL A 86 -18.19 2.15 3.65
N GLU A 87 -18.11 1.16 2.78
CA GLU A 87 -18.75 -0.15 2.92
C GLU A 87 -17.67 -1.23 2.92
N PHE A 88 -17.66 -2.09 3.95
CA PHE A 88 -16.68 -3.17 4.10
C PHE A 88 -17.21 -4.47 3.55
N SER A 89 -16.38 -5.20 2.81
CA SER A 89 -16.74 -6.52 2.30
C SER A 89 -15.54 -7.46 2.19
N LYS A 90 -15.83 -8.76 2.30
CA LYS A 90 -14.92 -9.86 1.96
C LYS A 90 -15.50 -10.75 0.85
N ASP A 91 -16.59 -10.32 0.24
CA ASP A 91 -17.26 -11.07 -0.81
C ASP A 91 -16.70 -10.70 -2.19
N ILE A 92 -16.09 -11.67 -2.90
CA ILE A 92 -15.53 -11.47 -4.23
C ILE A 92 -16.57 -11.07 -5.28
N TYR A 93 -17.86 -11.36 -5.04
CA TYR A 93 -18.95 -10.97 -5.93
C TYR A 93 -19.22 -9.46 -5.92
N GLN A 94 -18.63 -8.69 -5.01
CA GLN A 94 -18.57 -7.23 -5.11
C GLN A 94 -17.90 -6.76 -6.41
N PHE A 95 -17.04 -7.59 -7.02
CA PHE A 95 -16.44 -7.29 -8.33
C PHE A 95 -17.33 -7.64 -9.53
N GLU A 96 -18.57 -8.02 -9.34
CA GLU A 96 -19.55 -8.03 -10.42
C GLU A 96 -19.90 -6.60 -10.86
N LYS A 97 -20.08 -6.39 -12.17
CA LYS A 97 -20.40 -5.06 -12.74
C LYS A 97 -21.61 -4.40 -12.07
N LYS A 98 -22.63 -5.20 -11.70
CA LYS A 98 -23.85 -4.69 -11.04
C LYS A 98 -23.60 -4.15 -9.63
N ASN A 99 -22.54 -4.63 -8.96
CA ASN A 99 -22.15 -4.22 -7.60
C ASN A 99 -21.14 -3.08 -7.66
N LEU A 100 -20.08 -3.19 -8.49
CA LEU A 100 -19.05 -2.16 -8.64
C LEU A 100 -19.62 -0.78 -9.00
N LYS A 101 -20.70 -0.72 -9.79
CA LYS A 101 -21.33 0.55 -10.18
C LYS A 101 -21.90 1.36 -9.01
N ASN A 102 -22.04 0.75 -7.82
CA ASN A 102 -22.55 1.41 -6.64
C ASN A 102 -21.46 2.18 -5.87
N PHE A 103 -20.19 2.06 -6.29
CA PHE A 103 -19.05 2.66 -5.64
C PHE A 103 -18.32 3.62 -6.57
N ASP A 104 -17.76 4.69 -6.01
CA ASP A 104 -16.89 5.64 -6.71
C ASP A 104 -15.43 5.20 -6.68
N ALA A 105 -15.03 4.45 -5.64
CA ALA A 105 -13.71 3.85 -5.53
C ALA A 105 -13.74 2.51 -4.79
N VAL A 106 -12.69 1.71 -5.03
CA VAL A 106 -12.38 0.48 -4.30
C VAL A 106 -11.06 0.67 -3.58
N VAL A 107 -11.01 0.29 -2.31
CA VAL A 107 -9.79 0.14 -1.51
C VAL A 107 -9.52 -1.36 -1.35
N LEU A 108 -8.43 -1.84 -1.90
CA LEU A 108 -7.93 -3.18 -1.66
C LEU A 108 -7.02 -3.14 -0.44
N ASN A 109 -7.40 -3.86 0.63
CA ASN A 109 -6.73 -3.84 1.92
C ASN A 109 -5.99 -5.16 2.16
N ASN A 110 -4.67 -5.18 1.92
CA ASN A 110 -3.79 -6.32 2.23
C ASN A 110 -4.27 -7.68 1.66
N ASN A 111 -4.79 -7.68 0.44
CA ASN A 111 -5.40 -8.86 -0.20
C ASN A 111 -4.35 -9.87 -0.71
N CYS A 112 -3.52 -10.41 0.17
CA CYS A 112 -2.55 -11.41 -0.21
C CYS A 112 -3.22 -12.72 -0.64
N SER A 113 -2.81 -13.22 -1.81
CA SER A 113 -3.25 -14.51 -2.37
C SER A 113 -2.24 -15.63 -2.09
N VAL A 114 -2.70 -16.88 -2.21
CA VAL A 114 -1.86 -18.07 -2.01
C VAL A 114 -0.80 -18.17 -3.12
N GLY A 115 0.47 -18.36 -2.74
CA GLY A 115 1.53 -18.72 -3.68
C GLY A 115 1.55 -20.22 -4.02
N PRO A 116 2.09 -20.61 -5.16
CA PRO A 116 2.70 -19.77 -6.20
C PRO A 116 1.70 -19.19 -7.21
N ARG A 117 0.42 -19.61 -7.18
CA ARG A 117 -0.60 -19.23 -8.18
C ARG A 117 -0.90 -17.73 -8.15
N ARG A 118 -1.02 -17.14 -6.97
CA ARG A 118 -1.25 -15.71 -6.79
C ARG A 118 -2.52 -15.20 -7.49
N ASP A 119 -3.64 -15.90 -7.29
CA ASP A 119 -4.97 -15.58 -7.81
C ASP A 119 -6.00 -15.72 -6.68
N LEU A 120 -6.28 -14.61 -5.97
CA LEU A 120 -7.19 -14.58 -4.83
C LEU A 120 -8.60 -14.98 -5.24
N LEU A 121 -9.05 -14.54 -6.41
CA LEU A 121 -10.42 -14.80 -6.86
C LEU A 121 -10.61 -16.30 -7.12
N LEU A 122 -9.66 -16.94 -7.77
CA LEU A 122 -9.69 -18.38 -7.99
C LEU A 122 -9.50 -19.17 -6.69
N ASP A 123 -8.66 -18.69 -5.76
CA ASP A 123 -8.49 -19.32 -4.43
C ASP A 123 -9.83 -19.43 -3.66
N VAL A 124 -10.69 -18.41 -3.81
CA VAL A 124 -12.03 -18.41 -3.19
C VAL A 124 -12.96 -19.36 -3.94
N LEU A 125 -12.99 -19.25 -5.27
CA LEU A 125 -13.89 -20.06 -6.11
C LEU A 125 -13.58 -21.54 -6.06
N ASP A 126 -12.33 -21.94 -5.82
CA ASP A 126 -11.93 -23.36 -5.65
C ASP A 126 -12.65 -24.05 -4.47
N LYS A 127 -13.18 -23.27 -3.54
CA LYS A 127 -13.98 -23.79 -2.42
C LYS A 127 -15.43 -24.06 -2.80
N ASP A 128 -15.92 -23.52 -3.92
CA ASP A 128 -17.27 -23.75 -4.40
C ASP A 128 -17.35 -25.08 -5.19
N LYS A 129 -17.92 -26.07 -4.55
CA LYS A 129 -18.08 -27.43 -5.13
C LYS A 129 -19.19 -27.52 -6.18
N ASN A 130 -20.03 -26.48 -6.32
CA ASN A 130 -21.10 -26.45 -7.31
C ASN A 130 -20.59 -26.02 -8.69
N LEU A 131 -19.38 -25.48 -8.79
CA LEU A 131 -18.77 -25.05 -10.02
C LEU A 131 -17.73 -26.08 -10.50
N SER A 132 -17.69 -26.34 -11.80
CA SER A 132 -16.59 -27.05 -12.42
C SER A 132 -15.31 -26.19 -12.44
N ASP A 133 -14.15 -26.79 -12.63
CA ASP A 133 -12.87 -26.07 -12.70
C ASP A 133 -12.87 -24.99 -13.78
N ASP A 134 -13.46 -25.26 -14.95
CA ASP A 134 -13.54 -24.28 -16.03
C ASP A 134 -14.49 -23.12 -15.68
N GLN A 135 -15.59 -23.42 -14.98
CA GLN A 135 -16.50 -22.38 -14.50
C GLN A 135 -15.84 -21.47 -13.46
N ARG A 136 -15.04 -22.04 -12.53
CA ARG A 136 -14.27 -21.29 -11.53
C ARG A 136 -13.26 -20.37 -12.18
N LYS A 137 -12.44 -20.89 -13.09
CA LYS A 137 -11.45 -20.10 -13.85
C LYS A 137 -12.10 -18.99 -14.64
N LYS A 138 -13.18 -19.30 -15.36
CA LYS A 138 -13.94 -18.29 -16.14
C LYS A 138 -14.51 -17.21 -15.24
N LYS A 139 -15.06 -17.57 -14.07
CA LYS A 139 -15.63 -16.60 -13.13
C LYS A 139 -14.52 -15.74 -12.47
N ALA A 140 -13.40 -16.32 -12.10
CA ALA A 140 -12.26 -15.56 -11.58
C ALA A 140 -11.78 -14.52 -12.59
N ALA A 141 -11.55 -14.93 -13.84
CA ALA A 141 -11.14 -14.03 -14.91
C ALA A 141 -12.19 -12.94 -15.20
N GLU A 142 -13.48 -13.26 -15.12
CA GLU A 142 -14.58 -12.29 -15.27
C GLU A 142 -14.52 -11.23 -14.17
N LEU A 143 -14.39 -11.63 -12.89
CA LEU A 143 -14.34 -10.71 -11.75
C LEU A 143 -13.11 -9.80 -11.80
N GLU A 144 -11.95 -10.34 -12.16
CA GLU A 144 -10.74 -9.54 -12.37
C GLU A 144 -10.93 -8.52 -13.51
N SER A 145 -11.41 -8.98 -14.66
CA SER A 145 -11.68 -8.12 -15.81
C SER A 145 -12.69 -7.02 -15.47
N ASN A 146 -13.70 -7.31 -14.65
CA ASN A 146 -14.69 -6.33 -14.21
C ASN A 146 -14.05 -5.23 -13.34
N LEU A 147 -13.15 -5.59 -12.42
CA LEU A 147 -12.42 -4.61 -11.62
C LEU A 147 -11.52 -3.73 -12.50
N ILE A 148 -10.77 -4.34 -13.42
CA ILE A 148 -9.90 -3.62 -14.38
C ILE A 148 -10.74 -2.67 -15.24
N ASP A 149 -11.86 -3.14 -15.79
CA ASP A 149 -12.78 -2.34 -16.59
C ASP A 149 -13.41 -1.20 -15.79
N TYR A 150 -13.76 -1.45 -14.53
CA TYR A 150 -14.31 -0.44 -13.64
C TYR A 150 -13.32 0.73 -13.46
N VAL A 151 -12.06 0.43 -13.17
CA VAL A 151 -11.03 1.47 -13.05
C VAL A 151 -10.82 2.17 -14.39
N LYS A 152 -10.67 1.40 -15.50
CA LYS A 152 -10.46 1.97 -16.85
C LYS A 152 -11.57 2.93 -17.28
N LYS A 153 -12.80 2.71 -16.80
CA LYS A 153 -13.98 3.55 -17.11
C LYS A 153 -14.14 4.76 -16.18
N GLY A 154 -13.32 4.89 -15.14
CA GLY A 154 -13.29 6.08 -14.30
C GLY A 154 -13.42 5.82 -12.80
N GLY A 155 -13.58 4.56 -12.38
CA GLY A 155 -13.56 4.19 -10.97
C GLY A 155 -12.19 4.46 -10.32
N GLY A 156 -12.19 4.79 -9.03
CA GLY A 156 -10.98 4.95 -8.24
C GLY A 156 -10.47 3.62 -7.69
N LEU A 157 -9.16 3.47 -7.56
CA LEU A 157 -8.54 2.29 -6.93
C LEU A 157 -7.42 2.72 -5.98
N MET A 158 -7.56 2.34 -4.71
CA MET A 158 -6.47 2.45 -3.73
C MET A 158 -6.00 1.04 -3.36
N VAL A 159 -4.70 0.80 -3.45
CA VAL A 159 -4.09 -0.51 -3.19
C VAL A 159 -3.13 -0.38 -2.03
N VAL A 160 -3.45 -1.05 -0.91
CA VAL A 160 -2.75 -0.92 0.36
C VAL A 160 -1.84 -2.12 0.58
N HIS A 161 -0.54 -1.85 0.69
CA HIS A 161 0.52 -2.79 1.08
C HIS A 161 0.41 -4.14 0.35
N GLY A 162 0.11 -5.21 1.07
CA GLY A 162 -0.01 -6.58 0.55
C GLY A 162 -1.13 -6.79 -0.47
N ALA A 163 -1.99 -5.80 -0.69
CA ALA A 163 -3.03 -5.92 -1.71
C ALA A 163 -2.48 -6.00 -3.14
N ILE A 164 -1.26 -5.52 -3.38
CA ILE A 164 -0.58 -5.66 -4.68
C ILE A 164 -0.37 -7.15 -5.05
N VAL A 165 -0.44 -8.06 -4.07
CA VAL A 165 -0.26 -9.50 -4.25
C VAL A 165 -1.56 -10.20 -4.67
N MET A 166 -2.70 -9.52 -4.67
CA MET A 166 -4.03 -10.08 -4.92
C MET A 166 -4.09 -10.95 -6.18
N GLN A 167 -3.64 -10.40 -7.30
CA GLN A 167 -3.57 -11.04 -8.62
C GLN A 167 -2.15 -10.90 -9.18
N ASN A 168 -1.15 -11.27 -8.40
CA ASN A 168 0.26 -10.94 -8.64
C ASN A 168 0.82 -11.45 -9.97
N ASN A 169 0.30 -12.59 -10.46
CA ASN A 169 0.74 -13.19 -11.72
C ASN A 169 -0.05 -12.66 -12.93
N SER A 170 -1.06 -11.81 -12.72
CA SER A 170 -1.80 -11.18 -13.82
C SER A 170 -1.06 -9.94 -14.31
N MET A 171 -0.63 -9.96 -15.57
CA MET A 171 -0.04 -8.78 -16.21
C MET A 171 -1.04 -7.64 -16.33
N ALA A 172 -2.31 -7.94 -16.59
CA ALA A 172 -3.36 -6.91 -16.70
C ALA A 172 -3.60 -6.19 -15.35
N PHE A 173 -3.60 -6.92 -14.23
CA PHE A 173 -3.65 -6.34 -12.90
C PHE A 173 -2.39 -5.53 -12.59
N SER A 174 -1.21 -6.06 -12.93
CA SER A 174 0.07 -5.37 -12.77
C SER A 174 0.12 -4.05 -13.53
N GLU A 175 -0.36 -4.02 -14.78
CA GLU A 175 -0.45 -2.79 -15.57
C GLU A 175 -1.42 -1.79 -14.97
N MET A 176 -2.56 -2.24 -14.44
CA MET A 176 -3.52 -1.37 -13.77
C MET A 176 -2.90 -0.75 -12.52
N VAL A 177 -2.29 -1.55 -11.65
CA VAL A 177 -1.73 -1.07 -10.37
C VAL A 177 -0.42 -0.32 -10.57
N GLY A 178 0.38 -0.67 -11.58
CA GLY A 178 1.69 -0.10 -11.87
C GLY A 178 2.85 -0.98 -11.43
N GLY A 179 2.58 -2.24 -11.03
CA GLY A 179 3.58 -3.21 -10.63
C GLY A 179 2.99 -4.45 -10.01
N SER A 180 3.83 -5.45 -9.79
CA SER A 180 3.56 -6.65 -9.01
C SER A 180 4.59 -6.76 -7.89
N PHE A 181 4.23 -7.45 -6.82
CA PHE A 181 5.16 -7.80 -5.75
C PHE A 181 6.20 -8.81 -6.26
N ASP A 182 7.47 -8.55 -5.98
CA ASP A 182 8.57 -9.49 -6.24
C ASP A 182 8.95 -10.24 -4.95
N TYR A 183 9.52 -9.53 -4.00
CA TYR A 183 9.84 -10.03 -2.66
C TYR A 183 10.07 -8.86 -1.70
N HIS A 184 10.34 -9.17 -0.43
CA HIS A 184 10.85 -8.21 0.54
C HIS A 184 11.94 -8.85 1.40
N PRO A 185 12.98 -8.09 1.80
CA PRO A 185 13.85 -8.44 2.92
C PRO A 185 13.05 -8.51 4.23
N VAL A 186 13.65 -9.02 5.29
CA VAL A 186 13.02 -9.03 6.61
C VAL A 186 12.60 -7.63 7.05
N GLN A 187 11.51 -7.57 7.81
CA GLN A 187 11.01 -6.33 8.41
C GLN A 187 12.12 -5.59 9.17
N GLN A 188 12.24 -4.30 8.95
CA GLN A 188 13.28 -3.45 9.51
C GLN A 188 12.85 -1.99 9.49
N GLU A 189 13.62 -1.12 10.18
CA GLU A 189 13.43 0.31 10.03
C GLU A 189 13.73 0.75 8.59
N ILE A 190 12.82 1.50 8.01
CA ILE A 190 12.87 2.03 6.65
C ILE A 190 12.72 3.54 6.72
N THR A 191 13.62 4.25 6.04
CA THR A 191 13.48 5.68 5.78
C THR A 191 12.89 5.88 4.40
N LEU A 192 11.72 6.49 4.34
CA LEU A 192 11.07 6.88 3.09
C LEU A 192 11.32 8.36 2.81
N GLU A 193 11.81 8.61 1.61
CA GLU A 193 12.10 9.93 1.08
C GLU A 193 10.96 10.38 0.16
N LEU A 194 10.77 11.68 0.04
CA LEU A 194 9.76 12.26 -0.86
C LEU A 194 10.35 12.45 -2.26
N CYS A 195 9.68 11.89 -3.29
CA CYS A 195 10.14 12.10 -4.67
C CYS A 195 10.02 13.57 -5.10
N GLU A 196 8.92 14.21 -4.75
CA GLU A 196 8.62 15.62 -5.02
C GLU A 196 7.99 16.25 -3.78
N PRO A 197 8.77 16.91 -2.91
CA PRO A 197 8.27 17.43 -1.63
C PRO A 197 7.08 18.40 -1.73
N ASN A 198 6.91 19.06 -2.89
CA ASN A 198 5.82 20.00 -3.15
C ASN A 198 4.58 19.35 -3.76
N HIS A 199 4.62 18.03 -4.09
CA HIS A 199 3.48 17.35 -4.65
C HIS A 199 2.32 17.29 -3.62
N PRO A 200 1.06 17.58 -4.01
CA PRO A 200 -0.07 17.71 -3.08
C PRO A 200 -0.23 16.52 -2.13
N LEU A 201 -0.09 15.28 -2.61
CA LEU A 201 -0.28 14.09 -1.79
C LEU A 201 0.77 13.89 -0.70
N VAL A 202 1.99 14.43 -0.86
CA VAL A 202 3.06 14.28 0.14
C VAL A 202 3.24 15.50 1.04
N LYS A 203 2.43 16.54 0.88
CA LYS A 203 2.47 17.73 1.73
C LYS A 203 2.35 17.42 3.22
N ALA A 204 1.62 16.37 3.58
CA ALA A 204 1.47 15.90 4.95
C ALA A 204 2.80 15.64 5.65
N PHE A 205 3.86 15.27 4.91
CA PHE A 205 5.17 15.00 5.48
C PHE A 205 5.99 16.27 5.75
N GLY A 206 5.53 17.46 5.31
CA GLY A 206 6.19 18.75 5.57
C GLY A 206 7.60 18.84 5.03
N GLY A 207 7.90 18.18 3.92
CA GLY A 207 9.23 18.11 3.31
C GLY A 207 10.21 17.19 4.07
N LYS A 208 9.74 16.42 5.07
CA LYS A 208 10.56 15.54 5.89
C LYS A 208 10.37 14.07 5.50
N THR A 209 11.41 13.28 5.72
CA THR A 209 11.35 11.81 5.57
C THR A 209 10.33 11.19 6.52
N PHE A 210 9.83 10.03 6.14
CA PHE A 210 8.98 9.20 6.99
C PHE A 210 9.77 7.94 7.39
N VAL A 211 10.04 7.80 8.68
CA VAL A 211 10.78 6.66 9.24
C VAL A 211 9.80 5.77 10.00
N HIS A 212 9.81 4.49 9.66
CA HIS A 212 8.96 3.49 10.31
C HIS A 212 9.58 2.08 10.19
N VAL A 213 9.06 1.14 10.97
CA VAL A 213 9.42 -0.27 10.84
C VAL A 213 8.40 -0.95 9.95
N ASP A 214 8.85 -1.51 8.83
CA ASP A 214 7.96 -2.13 7.84
C ASP A 214 8.71 -3.18 6.99
N GLU A 215 8.00 -3.82 6.08
CA GLU A 215 8.54 -4.70 5.05
C GLU A 215 9.00 -3.87 3.84
N PRO A 216 10.30 -3.89 3.49
CA PRO A 216 10.79 -3.15 2.33
C PRO A 216 10.42 -3.86 1.02
N TYR A 217 9.20 -3.65 0.52
CA TYR A 217 8.68 -4.28 -0.70
C TYR A 217 9.49 -3.90 -1.94
N LEU A 218 9.77 -4.91 -2.76
CA LEU A 218 10.38 -4.79 -4.08
C LEU A 218 9.38 -5.30 -5.12
N PHE A 219 9.49 -4.75 -6.33
CA PHE A 219 8.45 -4.92 -7.34
C PHE A 219 9.04 -5.32 -8.68
N ASN A 220 8.22 -6.01 -9.49
CA ASN A 220 8.55 -6.46 -10.84
C ASN A 220 7.41 -6.17 -11.84
N ASN A 221 7.41 -6.85 -12.99
CA ASN A 221 6.43 -6.74 -14.06
C ASN A 221 6.26 -5.27 -14.53
N ALA A 222 5.03 -4.73 -14.54
CA ALA A 222 4.75 -3.37 -15.00
C ALA A 222 5.53 -2.29 -14.23
N TYR A 223 6.02 -2.58 -13.03
CA TYR A 223 6.86 -1.65 -12.27
C TYR A 223 8.13 -1.24 -13.02
N THR A 224 8.71 -2.13 -13.81
CA THR A 224 9.94 -1.83 -14.59
C THR A 224 9.75 -0.74 -15.62
N GLN A 225 8.50 -0.53 -16.09
CA GLN A 225 8.16 0.50 -17.08
C GLN A 225 8.08 1.89 -16.45
N LYS A 226 7.99 1.99 -15.10
CA LYS A 226 7.81 3.25 -14.35
C LYS A 226 6.65 4.12 -14.88
N ASN A 227 5.61 3.49 -15.43
CA ASN A 227 4.44 4.19 -15.98
C ASN A 227 3.49 4.65 -14.86
N PHE A 228 4.05 5.41 -13.91
CA PHE A 228 3.38 6.01 -12.77
C PHE A 228 4.14 7.26 -12.28
N ARG A 229 3.49 8.08 -11.47
CA ARG A 229 4.15 9.16 -10.75
C ARG A 229 4.53 8.69 -9.36
N PRO A 230 5.82 8.56 -9.05
CA PRO A 230 6.26 8.12 -7.72
C PRO A 230 6.05 9.23 -6.68
N LEU A 231 5.69 8.84 -5.46
CA LEU A 231 5.47 9.73 -4.33
C LEU A 231 6.52 9.55 -3.24
N LEU A 232 6.76 8.29 -2.88
CA LEU A 232 7.73 7.92 -1.84
C LEU A 232 8.71 6.89 -2.39
N TYR A 233 9.96 6.98 -1.96
CA TYR A 233 10.98 5.98 -2.28
C TYR A 233 11.83 5.62 -1.07
N MET A 234 12.46 4.45 -1.12
CA MET A 234 13.50 4.04 -0.20
C MET A 234 14.85 3.91 -0.94
N ASP A 235 15.93 4.25 -0.25
CA ASP A 235 17.30 3.94 -0.67
C ASP A 235 17.67 2.53 -0.19
N THR A 236 17.73 1.58 -1.10
CA THR A 236 18.00 0.18 -0.77
C THR A 236 19.40 -0.05 -0.23
N SER A 237 20.35 0.89 -0.45
CA SER A 237 21.68 0.82 0.14
C SER A 237 21.68 1.01 1.66
N LYS A 238 20.62 1.66 2.20
CA LYS A 238 20.42 1.85 3.65
C LYS A 238 19.79 0.64 4.35
N LEU A 239 19.27 -0.34 3.60
CA LEU A 239 18.73 -1.57 4.18
C LEU A 239 19.83 -2.42 4.80
N THR A 240 19.68 -2.76 6.08
CA THR A 240 20.68 -3.48 6.87
C THR A 240 20.55 -4.99 6.78
N LYS A 241 19.35 -5.49 6.45
CA LYS A 241 19.00 -6.91 6.43
C LYS A 241 18.49 -7.32 5.06
N LYS A 242 19.40 -7.43 4.09
CA LYS A 242 19.07 -7.91 2.75
C LYS A 242 19.25 -9.42 2.69
N THR A 243 18.35 -10.10 1.98
CA THR A 243 18.44 -11.55 1.72
C THR A 243 19.14 -11.87 0.41
N LYS A 244 19.20 -10.90 -0.50
CA LYS A 244 19.92 -10.95 -1.79
C LYS A 244 20.35 -9.54 -2.20
N GLU A 245 21.23 -9.43 -3.16
CA GLU A 245 21.60 -8.15 -3.77
C GLU A 245 20.38 -7.49 -4.41
N ILE A 246 20.34 -6.16 -4.33
CA ILE A 246 19.30 -5.32 -4.91
C ILE A 246 20.00 -4.33 -5.84
N ASP A 247 19.88 -4.56 -7.13
CA ASP A 247 20.61 -3.80 -8.16
C ASP A 247 20.20 -2.32 -8.21
N GLU A 248 18.92 -2.04 -8.00
CA GLU A 248 18.36 -0.70 -8.10
C GLU A 248 18.40 0.00 -6.74
N LYS A 249 19.24 1.05 -6.62
CA LYS A 249 19.42 1.80 -5.38
C LYS A 249 18.14 2.50 -4.92
N ILE A 250 17.37 3.06 -5.83
CA ILE A 250 16.12 3.78 -5.54
C ILE A 250 14.93 2.88 -5.86
N LYS A 251 14.11 2.60 -4.85
CA LYS A 251 12.86 1.86 -5.01
C LYS A 251 11.67 2.72 -4.61
N TYR A 252 10.82 3.01 -5.59
CA TYR A 252 9.54 3.68 -5.33
C TYR A 252 8.60 2.73 -4.63
N VAL A 253 8.04 3.16 -3.51
CA VAL A 253 7.19 2.34 -2.64
C VAL A 253 5.77 2.89 -2.48
N SER A 254 5.51 4.06 -3.03
CA SER A 254 4.16 4.61 -3.18
C SER A 254 4.11 5.45 -4.45
N TRP A 255 3.02 5.33 -5.18
CA TRP A 255 2.84 6.03 -6.45
C TRP A 255 1.37 6.24 -6.78
N ILE A 256 1.12 7.15 -7.72
CA ILE A 256 -0.17 7.35 -8.37
C ILE A 256 -0.04 7.17 -9.87
N LYS A 257 -1.15 6.81 -10.50
CA LYS A 257 -1.22 6.77 -11.96
C LYS A 257 -2.65 6.90 -12.48
N LYS A 258 -2.77 7.34 -13.72
CA LYS A 258 -4.00 7.14 -14.50
C LYS A 258 -4.03 5.76 -15.11
N PHE A 259 -5.23 5.18 -15.13
CA PHE A 259 -5.51 3.97 -15.88
C PHE A 259 -6.83 4.16 -16.63
N GLY A 260 -6.75 4.43 -17.93
CA GLY A 260 -7.88 4.90 -18.70
C GLY A 260 -8.42 6.24 -18.16
N LYS A 261 -9.68 6.26 -17.75
CA LYS A 261 -10.31 7.43 -17.11
C LYS A 261 -10.20 7.41 -15.57
N GLY A 262 -9.82 6.28 -14.99
CA GLY A 262 -9.69 6.10 -13.55
C GLY A 262 -8.35 6.53 -12.98
N ARG A 263 -8.24 6.44 -11.67
CA ARG A 263 -7.05 6.80 -10.90
C ARG A 263 -6.68 5.68 -9.96
N VAL A 264 -5.39 5.42 -9.84
CA VAL A 264 -4.84 4.39 -8.96
C VAL A 264 -3.85 5.03 -8.01
N PHE A 265 -3.94 4.67 -6.74
CA PHE A 265 -2.97 5.01 -5.71
C PHE A 265 -2.49 3.74 -5.04
N TYR A 266 -1.18 3.48 -5.10
CA TYR A 266 -0.53 2.42 -4.35
C TYR A 266 0.24 3.00 -3.15
N VAL A 267 0.07 2.40 -1.98
CA VAL A 267 0.74 2.79 -0.73
C VAL A 267 1.30 1.55 -0.04
N SER A 268 2.66 1.45 0.02
CA SER A 268 3.34 0.33 0.69
C SER A 268 3.35 0.47 2.22
N PRO A 269 3.63 1.65 2.84
CA PRO A 269 3.66 1.76 4.30
C PRO A 269 2.35 1.34 4.93
N SER A 270 2.39 0.36 5.81
CA SER A 270 1.31 -0.10 6.69
C SER A 270 1.23 -1.61 6.94
N HIS A 271 2.35 -2.32 6.86
CA HIS A 271 2.41 -3.69 7.38
C HIS A 271 2.11 -3.73 8.88
N ASN A 272 2.52 -2.69 9.60
CA ASN A 272 2.33 -2.57 11.05
C ASN A 272 1.34 -1.46 11.40
N ALA A 273 0.40 -1.73 12.33
CA ALA A 273 -0.57 -0.75 12.79
C ALA A 273 0.09 0.48 13.44
N GLN A 274 1.28 0.33 14.03
CA GLN A 274 2.05 1.42 14.61
C GLN A 274 2.42 2.51 13.58
N SER A 275 2.52 2.18 12.29
CA SER A 275 2.75 3.17 11.25
C SER A 275 1.62 4.20 11.16
N PHE A 276 0.38 3.80 11.47
CA PHE A 276 -0.78 4.70 11.50
C PHE A 276 -0.82 5.63 12.74
N GLU A 277 0.04 5.42 13.72
CA GLU A 277 0.16 6.30 14.88
C GLU A 277 0.91 7.61 14.56
N ASP A 278 1.19 7.84 13.29
CA ASP A 278 1.70 9.10 12.74
C ASP A 278 0.61 9.78 11.88
N GLY A 279 0.17 10.96 12.34
CA GLY A 279 -0.88 11.72 11.64
C GLY A 279 -0.53 12.09 10.19
N ARG A 280 0.78 12.12 9.84
CA ARG A 280 1.23 12.36 8.46
C ARG A 280 0.84 11.21 7.54
N LEU A 281 0.96 9.95 8.00
CA LEU A 281 0.53 8.79 7.23
C LEU A 281 -0.99 8.76 7.09
N LEU A 282 -1.74 9.08 8.14
CA LEU A 282 -3.21 9.19 8.09
C LEU A 282 -3.67 10.23 7.06
N LYS A 283 -2.99 11.39 7.05
CA LYS A 283 -3.26 12.44 6.05
C LYS A 283 -2.92 11.97 4.64
N PHE A 284 -1.82 11.24 4.45
CA PHE A 284 -1.41 10.68 3.17
C PHE A 284 -2.45 9.68 2.63
N TYR A 285 -3.04 8.86 3.50
CA TYR A 285 -4.13 7.95 3.16
C TYR A 285 -5.40 8.71 2.73
N LEU A 286 -5.77 9.75 3.49
CA LEU A 286 -6.92 10.60 3.14
C LEU A 286 -6.73 11.28 1.78
N ASP A 287 -5.55 11.88 1.56
CA ASP A 287 -5.25 12.58 0.31
C ASP A 287 -5.23 11.61 -0.88
N GLY A 288 -4.68 10.41 -0.69
CA GLY A 288 -4.73 9.32 -1.68
C GLY A 288 -6.16 8.88 -2.00
N ALA A 289 -7.02 8.74 -0.98
CA ALA A 289 -8.43 8.44 -1.17
C ALA A 289 -9.14 9.57 -1.96
N GLN A 290 -8.91 10.83 -1.60
CA GLN A 290 -9.48 11.97 -2.34
C GLN A 290 -8.94 12.09 -3.78
N TYR A 291 -7.68 11.70 -4.01
CA TYR A 291 -7.13 11.63 -5.36
C TYR A 291 -7.85 10.58 -6.21
N VAL A 292 -8.01 9.35 -5.70
CA VAL A 292 -8.69 8.31 -6.50
C VAL A 292 -10.17 8.60 -6.74
N LEU A 293 -10.83 9.32 -5.82
CA LEU A 293 -12.18 9.83 -5.96
C LEU A 293 -12.28 11.01 -6.95
N GLY A 294 -11.14 11.64 -7.27
CA GLY A 294 -11.06 12.75 -8.23
C GLY A 294 -11.32 14.13 -7.64
N ASP A 295 -11.47 14.24 -6.33
CA ASP A 295 -11.61 15.52 -5.63
C ASP A 295 -10.27 16.27 -5.55
N LEU A 296 -9.21 15.59 -5.09
CA LEU A 296 -7.86 16.15 -5.04
C LEU A 296 -7.18 15.99 -6.41
N LYS A 297 -6.93 17.11 -7.05
CA LYS A 297 -6.25 17.18 -8.35
C LYS A 297 -4.77 17.46 -8.16
N CYS A 298 -3.93 16.74 -8.88
CA CYS A 298 -2.48 16.92 -8.92
C CYS A 298 -1.94 16.49 -10.28
N ASP A 299 -0.67 16.72 -10.52
CA ASP A 299 0.03 16.11 -11.65
C ASP A 299 0.22 14.62 -11.38
N ASP A 300 -0.42 13.78 -12.19
CA ASP A 300 -0.36 12.33 -12.13
C ASP A 300 0.26 11.71 -13.40
N SER A 301 0.90 12.55 -14.22
CA SER A 301 1.70 12.08 -15.35
C SER A 301 2.91 11.29 -14.84
N PRO A 302 3.32 10.22 -15.54
CA PRO A 302 4.53 9.49 -15.19
C PRO A 302 5.74 10.44 -15.11
N MET A 303 6.59 10.27 -14.11
CA MET A 303 7.83 11.03 -14.02
C MET A 303 8.70 10.67 -15.23
N LYS A 304 9.17 11.68 -15.96
CA LYS A 304 10.18 11.45 -16.99
C LYS A 304 11.44 10.95 -16.28
N MET A 305 11.79 9.70 -16.52
CA MET A 305 13.10 9.19 -16.11
C MET A 305 14.11 9.99 -16.93
N GLU A 306 14.96 10.74 -16.26
CA GLU A 306 16.15 11.27 -16.93
C GLU A 306 16.91 10.06 -17.45
N ASP A 307 17.19 10.06 -18.76
CA ASP A 307 18.02 9.06 -19.41
C ASP A 307 19.41 9.24 -18.79
N ASN A 308 19.66 8.54 -17.68
CA ASN A 308 20.99 8.46 -17.09
C ASN A 308 21.83 7.67 -18.10
N GLY A 309 22.18 8.42 -19.17
CA GLY A 309 23.06 7.96 -20.19
C GLY A 309 24.27 7.29 -19.56
N LYS A 310 24.54 6.09 -20.00
CA LYS A 310 25.75 5.34 -19.73
C LYS A 310 26.95 6.29 -19.63
N GLN A 311 27.46 6.49 -18.44
CA GLN A 311 28.83 6.85 -18.18
C GLN A 311 29.51 5.75 -17.37
#